data_188577519463b490d4be4a7b116155ba
#
_entry.id   188577519463b490d4be4a7b116155ba
#
_cell.length_a   1.000
_cell.length_b   1.000
_cell.length_c   1.000
_cell.angle_alpha   90.00
_cell.angle_beta   90.00
_cell.angle_gamma   90.00
#
_symmetry.space_group_name_H-M   'P 1'
#
loop_
_entity.id
_entity.type
_entity.pdbx_description
1 polymer ?
#
loop_
_entity_poly.entity_id
_entity_poly.type
_entity_poly.pdbx_seq_one_letter_code
_entity_poly.pdbx_strand_id
1 'polypeptide(L)'
;MKEKSCGCIILKDNTVLLIGAKDDAGKLFWSFPKGYQENGETDIETAIRETKEETNLDVKIIDDESITTGHLIHGGTAYKEILLFIAKPLNGEIKIQEDEVEKAKWVKINEASKYFDGYYSDVWKKLLDRLKYLKIDAS
;
A
#
# COMPACT_ATOMS: atom_id res chain seq x y z
N MET A 1 -1.88 22.98 3.30
CA MET A 1 -2.70 21.88 3.85
C MET A 1 -1.97 20.56 3.62
N LYS A 2 -2.03 19.67 4.57
CA LYS A 2 -1.39 18.37 4.51
C LYS A 2 -2.45 17.26 4.59
N GLU A 3 -2.41 16.32 3.64
CA GLU A 3 -3.27 15.14 3.66
C GLU A 3 -2.42 13.92 3.99
N LYS A 4 -2.99 12.97 4.72
CA LYS A 4 -2.29 11.75 5.10
C LYS A 4 -3.13 10.53 4.74
N SER A 5 -2.52 9.58 4.04
CA SER A 5 -3.07 8.25 3.78
C SER A 5 -2.18 7.20 4.42
N CYS A 6 -2.77 6.15 4.93
CA CYS A 6 -2.05 5.02 5.51
C CYS A 6 -2.55 3.72 4.90
N GLY A 7 -1.65 2.78 4.72
CA GLY A 7 -1.98 1.49 4.14
C GLY A 7 -0.94 0.44 4.45
N CYS A 8 -1.05 -0.70 3.78
CA CYS A 8 -0.21 -1.85 4.04
C CYS A 8 0.45 -2.37 2.79
N ILE A 9 1.71 -2.78 2.93
CA ILE A 9 2.41 -3.61 1.98
C ILE A 9 2.29 -5.04 2.52
N ILE A 10 1.42 -5.84 1.92
CA ILE A 10 1.03 -7.15 2.46
C ILE A 10 1.87 -8.22 1.80
N LEU A 11 2.68 -8.91 2.60
CA LEU A 11 3.58 -9.95 2.13
C LEU A 11 3.03 -11.32 2.52
N LYS A 12 3.01 -12.24 1.55
CA LYS A 12 2.63 -13.63 1.76
C LYS A 12 3.60 -14.50 0.99
N ASP A 13 4.40 -15.30 1.70
CA ASP A 13 5.50 -16.05 1.10
C ASP A 13 6.45 -15.08 0.36
N ASN A 14 6.73 -15.30 -0.90
CA ASN A 14 7.56 -14.39 -1.69
C ASN A 14 6.73 -13.46 -2.59
N THR A 15 5.47 -13.21 -2.23
CA THR A 15 4.56 -12.36 -2.99
C THR A 15 4.11 -11.14 -2.19
N VAL A 16 3.67 -10.13 -2.92
CA VAL A 16 3.07 -8.91 -2.37
C VAL A 16 1.72 -8.70 -3.03
N LEU A 17 0.74 -8.21 -2.25
CA LEU A 17 -0.57 -7.90 -2.79
C LEU A 17 -0.58 -6.52 -3.42
N LEU A 18 -0.91 -6.46 -4.70
CA LEU A 18 -1.11 -5.20 -5.40
C LEU A 18 -2.58 -5.04 -5.75
N ILE A 19 -3.07 -3.83 -5.66
CA ILE A 19 -4.40 -3.48 -6.12
C ILE A 19 -4.31 -2.58 -7.34
N GLY A 20 -5.20 -2.80 -8.30
CA GLY A 20 -5.28 -1.99 -9.50
C GLY A 20 -6.54 -1.14 -9.48
N ALA A 21 -6.41 0.12 -9.82
CA ALA A 21 -7.51 1.05 -9.92
C ALA A 21 -7.33 1.90 -11.18
N LYS A 22 -8.41 2.54 -11.63
CA LYS A 22 -8.34 3.45 -12.78
C LYS A 22 -8.20 4.88 -12.30
N ASP A 23 -7.36 5.64 -12.98
CA ASP A 23 -7.27 7.09 -12.79
C ASP A 23 -8.43 7.79 -13.52
N ASP A 24 -8.47 9.12 -13.44
CA ASP A 24 -9.53 9.91 -14.06
C ASP A 24 -9.56 9.78 -15.58
N ALA A 25 -8.43 9.42 -16.20
CA ALA A 25 -8.35 9.17 -17.64
C ALA A 25 -8.72 7.74 -18.02
N GLY A 26 -9.09 6.89 -17.06
CA GLY A 26 -9.43 5.49 -17.28
C GLY A 26 -8.22 4.58 -17.40
N LYS A 27 -7.02 5.05 -17.11
CA LYS A 27 -5.81 4.25 -17.16
C LYS A 27 -5.65 3.45 -15.87
N LEU A 28 -5.42 2.15 -15.99
CA LEU A 28 -5.14 1.28 -14.85
C LEU A 28 -3.77 1.59 -14.27
N PHE A 29 -3.70 1.76 -12.95
CA PHE A 29 -2.44 1.87 -12.22
C PHE A 29 -2.46 0.95 -11.02
N TRP A 30 -1.28 0.50 -10.59
CA TRP A 30 -1.11 -0.44 -9.50
C TRP A 30 -0.56 0.25 -8.26
N SER A 31 -1.07 -0.14 -7.10
CA SER A 31 -0.69 0.45 -5.83
C SER A 31 -0.94 -0.54 -4.70
N PHE A 32 -0.88 -0.05 -3.47
CA PHE A 32 -1.15 -0.82 -2.26
C PHE A 32 -2.47 -0.39 -1.64
N PRO A 33 -3.15 -1.27 -0.89
CA PRO A 33 -4.35 -0.86 -0.14
C PRO A 33 -4.01 0.28 0.82
N LYS A 34 -4.74 1.38 0.74
CA LYS A 34 -4.53 2.56 1.56
C LYS A 34 -5.72 3.50 1.49
N GLY A 35 -5.81 4.41 2.43
CA GLY A 35 -6.81 5.47 2.40
C GLY A 35 -6.59 6.51 3.48
N TYR A 36 -7.48 7.49 3.52
CA TYR A 36 -7.35 8.65 4.39
C TYR A 36 -7.57 8.31 5.86
N GLN A 37 -6.75 8.93 6.71
CA GLN A 37 -6.86 8.81 8.15
C GLN A 37 -8.12 9.54 8.65
N GLU A 38 -8.86 8.87 9.52
CA GLU A 38 -10.00 9.48 10.20
C GLU A 38 -9.58 10.02 11.56
N ASN A 39 -10.37 10.98 12.08
CA ASN A 39 -10.09 11.59 13.37
C ASN A 39 -10.04 10.54 14.48
N GLY A 40 -8.99 10.61 15.29
CA GLY A 40 -8.80 9.71 16.41
C GLY A 40 -8.09 8.41 16.09
N GLU A 41 -7.85 8.13 14.83
CA GLU A 41 -7.09 6.93 14.44
C GLU A 41 -5.58 7.15 14.51
N THR A 42 -4.85 6.12 14.95
CA THR A 42 -3.40 6.08 14.74
C THR A 42 -3.13 5.71 13.28
N ASP A 43 -1.89 5.90 12.84
CA ASP A 43 -1.50 5.55 11.47
C ASP A 43 -1.70 4.05 11.19
N ILE A 44 -1.34 3.19 12.14
CA ILE A 44 -1.51 1.74 12.00
C ILE A 44 -2.99 1.36 11.98
N GLU A 45 -3.82 1.99 12.80
CA GLU A 45 -5.26 1.74 12.79
C GLU A 45 -5.88 2.08 11.45
N THR A 46 -5.48 3.21 10.86
CA THR A 46 -5.92 3.60 9.52
C THR A 46 -5.51 2.57 8.48
N ALA A 47 -4.25 2.13 8.53
CA ALA A 47 -3.72 1.16 7.57
C ALA A 47 -4.49 -0.16 7.64
N ILE A 48 -4.78 -0.64 8.83
CA ILE A 48 -5.53 -1.89 9.03
C ILE A 48 -6.97 -1.75 8.53
N ARG A 49 -7.63 -0.64 8.90
CA ARG A 49 -9.02 -0.39 8.49
C ARG A 49 -9.15 -0.28 6.97
N GLU A 50 -8.31 0.52 6.33
CA GLU A 50 -8.35 0.72 4.88
C GLU A 50 -8.04 -0.58 4.13
N THR A 51 -7.11 -1.39 4.63
CA THR A 51 -6.81 -2.69 4.05
C THR A 51 -8.03 -3.60 4.12
N LYS A 52 -8.71 -3.63 5.26
CA LYS A 52 -9.95 -4.42 5.43
C LYS A 52 -11.04 -3.97 4.47
N GLU A 53 -11.23 -2.66 4.34
CA GLU A 53 -12.25 -2.11 3.44
C GLU A 53 -11.98 -2.45 1.98
N GLU A 54 -10.73 -2.32 1.53
CA GLU A 54 -10.39 -2.50 0.11
C GLU A 54 -10.17 -3.94 -0.31
N THR A 55 -9.75 -4.82 0.60
CA THR A 55 -9.36 -6.19 0.27
C THR A 55 -10.10 -7.27 1.04
N ASN A 56 -10.81 -6.92 2.10
CA ASN A 56 -11.44 -7.85 3.05
C ASN A 56 -10.44 -8.64 3.90
N LEU A 57 -9.15 -8.36 3.83
CA LEU A 57 -8.15 -9.08 4.62
C LEU A 57 -7.95 -8.47 5.99
N ASP A 58 -7.87 -9.34 6.99
CA ASP A 58 -7.33 -9.01 8.30
C ASP A 58 -5.83 -9.20 8.23
N VAL A 59 -5.06 -8.25 8.74
CA VAL A 59 -3.60 -8.25 8.63
C VAL A 59 -2.95 -8.03 9.99
N LYS A 60 -1.73 -8.52 10.12
CA LYS A 60 -0.85 -8.23 11.24
C LYS A 60 0.31 -7.36 10.75
N ILE A 61 0.50 -6.22 11.39
CA ILE A 61 1.65 -5.36 11.11
C ILE A 61 2.90 -6.04 11.66
N ILE A 62 3.91 -6.24 10.80
CA ILE A 62 5.14 -6.91 11.20
C ILE A 62 6.30 -5.94 11.38
N ASP A 63 6.14 -4.68 10.98
CA ASP A 63 7.12 -3.62 11.17
C ASP A 63 6.37 -2.33 11.45
N ASP A 64 6.58 -1.73 12.62
CA ASP A 64 5.90 -0.50 13.02
C ASP A 64 6.54 0.75 12.43
N GLU A 65 7.66 0.63 11.74
CA GLU A 65 8.28 1.73 11.00
C GLU A 65 7.74 1.73 9.58
N SER A 66 7.05 2.82 9.21
CA SER A 66 6.43 2.91 7.89
C SER A 66 7.44 3.20 6.79
N ILE A 67 7.10 2.76 5.58
CA ILE A 67 7.74 3.25 4.37
C ILE A 67 6.91 4.45 3.93
N THR A 68 7.54 5.63 3.92
CA THR A 68 6.84 6.89 3.73
C THR A 68 7.26 7.55 2.43
N THR A 69 6.29 8.07 1.71
CA THR A 69 6.52 8.92 0.55
C THR A 69 5.56 10.11 0.59
N GLY A 70 5.82 11.11 -0.23
CA GLY A 70 4.94 12.26 -0.28
C GLY A 70 5.09 13.02 -1.59
N HIS A 71 4.03 13.73 -1.95
CA HIS A 71 4.02 14.53 -3.17
C HIS A 71 2.99 15.65 -3.08
N LEU A 72 3.18 16.67 -3.92
CA LEU A 72 2.20 17.76 -4.02
C LEU A 72 0.98 17.31 -4.80
N ILE A 73 -0.18 17.78 -4.35
CA ILE A 73 -1.48 17.52 -4.96
C ILE A 73 -2.24 18.84 -5.11
N HIS A 74 -3.38 18.80 -5.80
CA HIS A 74 -4.24 19.97 -6.02
C HIS A 74 -3.47 21.15 -6.61
N GLY A 75 -2.70 20.90 -7.69
CA GLY A 75 -1.94 21.93 -8.36
C GLY A 75 -0.81 22.56 -7.53
N GLY A 76 -0.30 21.82 -6.54
CA GLY A 76 0.77 22.30 -5.65
C GLY A 76 0.27 23.03 -4.41
N THR A 77 -1.04 23.07 -4.17
CA THR A 77 -1.63 23.77 -3.02
C THR A 77 -1.69 22.91 -1.76
N ALA A 78 -1.50 21.61 -1.87
CA ALA A 78 -1.51 20.68 -0.76
C ALA A 78 -0.38 19.65 -0.90
N TYR A 79 0.00 19.05 0.23
CA TYR A 79 1.00 17.99 0.27
C TYR A 79 0.33 16.72 0.77
N LYS A 80 0.50 15.62 0.05
CA LYS A 80 0.00 14.31 0.46
C LYS A 80 1.14 13.43 0.93
N GLU A 81 1.02 12.94 2.16
CA GLU A 81 1.94 11.97 2.75
C GLU A 81 1.29 10.59 2.75
N ILE A 82 2.04 9.59 2.33
CA ILE A 82 1.57 8.20 2.29
C ILE A 82 2.50 7.36 3.17
N LEU A 83 1.92 6.68 4.17
CA LEU A 83 2.62 5.80 5.09
C LEU A 83 2.16 4.37 4.84
N LEU A 84 3.10 3.49 4.51
CA LEU A 84 2.81 2.09 4.19
C LEU A 84 3.54 1.19 5.18
N PHE A 85 2.79 0.31 5.86
CA PHE A 85 3.33 -0.60 6.85
C PHE A 85 3.45 -2.00 6.28
N ILE A 86 4.58 -2.64 6.52
CA ILE A 86 4.76 -4.03 6.12
C ILE A 86 3.89 -4.91 7.01
N ALA A 87 3.07 -5.75 6.39
CA ALA A 87 2.09 -6.58 7.08
C ALA A 87 2.03 -7.97 6.45
N LYS A 88 1.42 -8.90 7.18
CA LYS A 88 1.10 -10.22 6.64
C LYS A 88 -0.39 -10.49 6.80
N PRO A 89 -1.01 -11.30 5.93
CA PRO A 89 -2.41 -11.64 6.09
C PRO A 89 -2.59 -12.60 7.26
N LEU A 90 -3.66 -12.41 8.04
CA LEU A 90 -4.05 -13.31 9.12
C LEU A 90 -5.14 -14.26 8.64
N ASN A 91 -6.19 -13.70 8.04
CA ASN A 91 -7.31 -14.47 7.54
C ASN A 91 -8.10 -13.63 6.54
N GLY A 92 -9.14 -14.24 5.99
CA GLY A 92 -10.02 -13.59 5.03
C GLY A 92 -9.71 -14.00 3.61
N GLU A 93 -10.72 -13.90 2.77
CA GLU A 93 -10.58 -14.05 1.32
C GLU A 93 -10.61 -12.66 0.70
N ILE A 94 -9.82 -12.46 -0.34
CA ILE A 94 -9.80 -11.18 -1.04
C ILE A 94 -11.17 -10.94 -1.65
N LYS A 95 -11.79 -9.83 -1.25
CA LYS A 95 -13.00 -9.28 -1.86
C LYS A 95 -12.74 -7.80 -2.07
N ILE A 96 -12.59 -7.40 -3.32
CA ILE A 96 -12.24 -6.02 -3.64
C ILE A 96 -13.45 -5.10 -3.44
N GLN A 97 -13.17 -3.86 -3.11
CA GLN A 97 -14.16 -2.78 -3.04
C GLN A 97 -14.37 -2.24 -4.46
N GLU A 98 -15.36 -2.78 -5.17
CA GLU A 98 -15.53 -2.61 -6.62
C GLU A 98 -15.66 -1.18 -7.12
N ASP A 99 -16.12 -0.26 -6.30
CA ASP A 99 -16.23 1.15 -6.67
C ASP A 99 -14.88 1.91 -6.60
N GLU A 100 -13.88 1.35 -5.95
CA GLU A 100 -12.55 1.97 -5.83
C GLU A 100 -11.43 1.09 -6.38
N VAL A 101 -11.61 -0.22 -6.40
CA VAL A 101 -10.59 -1.20 -6.80
C VAL A 101 -11.10 -2.05 -7.95
N GLU A 102 -10.36 -2.08 -9.06
CA GLU A 102 -10.69 -2.91 -10.22
C GLU A 102 -10.21 -4.35 -10.09
N LYS A 103 -9.00 -4.52 -9.54
CA LYS A 103 -8.32 -5.81 -9.48
C LYS A 103 -7.46 -5.92 -8.23
N ALA A 104 -7.23 -7.15 -7.79
CA ALA A 104 -6.24 -7.45 -6.76
C ALA A 104 -5.40 -8.64 -7.24
N LYS A 105 -4.09 -8.59 -7.02
CA LYS A 105 -3.18 -9.60 -7.54
C LYS A 105 -1.99 -9.81 -6.60
N TRP A 106 -1.69 -11.08 -6.29
CA TRP A 106 -0.46 -11.45 -5.62
C TRP A 106 0.64 -11.54 -6.67
N VAL A 107 1.71 -10.76 -6.51
CA VAL A 107 2.82 -10.67 -7.47
C VAL A 107 4.11 -11.04 -6.75
N LYS A 108 4.96 -11.80 -7.41
CA LYS A 108 6.28 -12.10 -6.84
C LYS A 108 7.04 -10.82 -6.54
N ILE A 109 7.66 -10.75 -5.37
CA ILE A 109 8.39 -9.55 -4.94
C ILE A 109 9.45 -9.16 -5.97
N ASN A 110 10.17 -10.14 -6.53
CA ASN A 110 11.21 -9.86 -7.52
C ASN A 110 10.68 -9.43 -8.90
N GLU A 111 9.36 -9.44 -9.10
CA GLU A 111 8.72 -8.98 -10.35
C GLU A 111 7.88 -7.73 -10.16
N ALA A 112 7.63 -7.33 -8.91
CA ALA A 112 6.66 -6.27 -8.61
C ALA A 112 7.10 -4.90 -9.13
N SER A 113 8.39 -4.64 -9.27
CA SER A 113 8.90 -3.36 -9.78
C SER A 113 8.36 -3.04 -11.17
N LYS A 114 8.00 -4.04 -11.96
CA LYS A 114 7.44 -3.85 -13.31
C LYS A 114 6.06 -3.19 -13.31
N TYR A 115 5.38 -3.19 -12.17
CA TYR A 115 4.01 -2.67 -12.03
C TYR A 115 3.99 -1.20 -11.65
N PHE A 116 5.14 -0.63 -11.23
CA PHE A 116 5.18 0.71 -10.66
C PHE A 116 5.91 1.70 -11.55
N ASP A 117 5.42 2.95 -11.51
CA ASP A 117 6.12 4.11 -12.03
C ASP A 117 5.98 5.25 -11.02
N GLY A 118 6.64 6.39 -11.30
CA GLY A 118 6.54 7.56 -10.45
C GLY A 118 7.00 7.30 -9.01
N TYR A 119 6.28 7.85 -8.03
CA TYR A 119 6.66 7.78 -6.62
C TYR A 119 6.58 6.37 -6.04
N TYR A 120 5.79 5.46 -6.63
CA TYR A 120 5.77 4.07 -6.17
C TYR A 120 7.06 3.32 -6.49
N SER A 121 7.79 3.73 -7.52
CA SER A 121 9.14 3.19 -7.76
C SER A 121 10.08 3.50 -6.60
N ASP A 122 9.98 4.71 -6.03
CA ASP A 122 10.76 5.10 -4.86
C ASP A 122 10.35 4.31 -3.61
N VAL A 123 9.05 4.14 -3.41
CA VAL A 123 8.51 3.30 -2.32
C VAL A 123 9.08 1.90 -2.42
N TRP A 124 9.12 1.34 -3.63
CA TRP A 124 9.60 -0.02 -3.85
C TRP A 124 11.08 -0.17 -3.47
N LYS A 125 11.91 0.79 -3.83
CA LYS A 125 13.33 0.81 -3.44
C LYS A 125 13.49 0.85 -1.92
N LYS A 126 12.73 1.70 -1.26
CA LYS A 126 12.74 1.80 0.21
C LYS A 126 12.29 0.49 0.85
N LEU A 127 11.27 -0.16 0.28
CA LEU A 127 10.80 -1.45 0.75
C LEU A 127 11.89 -2.51 0.67
N LEU A 128 12.57 -2.63 -0.47
CA LEU A 128 13.62 -3.64 -0.64
C LEU A 128 14.74 -3.44 0.37
N ASP A 129 15.14 -2.20 0.63
CA ASP A 129 16.14 -1.89 1.66
C ASP A 129 15.65 -2.29 3.05
N ARG A 130 14.39 -2.02 3.35
CA ARG A 130 13.81 -2.36 4.65
C ARG A 130 13.69 -3.88 4.85
N LEU A 131 13.30 -4.62 3.80
CA LEU A 131 13.25 -6.08 3.85
C LEU A 131 14.62 -6.68 4.13
N LYS A 132 15.66 -6.12 3.54
CA LYS A 132 17.04 -6.53 3.80
C LYS A 132 17.42 -6.32 5.26
N TYR A 133 17.08 -5.16 5.81
CA TYR A 133 17.31 -4.84 7.22
C TYR A 133 16.57 -5.83 8.13
N LEU A 134 15.33 -6.18 7.81
CA LEU A 134 14.49 -7.11 8.59
C LEU A 134 14.85 -8.57 8.33
N LYS A 135 15.76 -8.85 7.40
CA LYS A 135 16.15 -10.21 6.98
C LYS A 135 14.98 -11.01 6.42
N ILE A 136 14.14 -10.35 5.65
CA ILE A 136 13.03 -10.99 4.93
C ILE A 136 13.48 -11.22 3.49
N ASP A 137 13.30 -12.47 3.02
CA ASP A 137 13.69 -12.87 1.66
C ASP A 137 12.76 -12.24 0.63
N ALA A 138 13.34 -11.52 -0.34
CA ALA A 138 12.62 -10.86 -1.44
C ALA A 138 12.78 -11.59 -2.77
N SER A 139 13.38 -12.78 -2.79
CA SER A 139 13.63 -13.52 -4.02
C SER A 139 12.42 -14.31 -4.54
#